data_f720602ab9e1bf3e9cf5bffce671157c
#
_entry.id   f720602ab9e1bf3e9cf5bffce671157c
#
_cell.length_a   1.000
_cell.length_b   1.000
_cell.length_c   1.000
_cell.angle_alpha   90.00
_cell.angle_beta   90.00
_cell.angle_gamma   90.00
#
_symmetry.space_group_name_H-M   'P 1'
#
loop_
_entity.id
_entity.type
_entity.pdbx_description
1 polymer ?
#
loop_
_entity_poly.entity_id
_entity_poly.type
_entity_poly.pdbx_seq_one_letter_code
_entity_poly.pdbx_strand_id
1 'polypeptide(L)'
;MLKYSDYSKLDGIAAAEGIRKKEFTSAELTACAIDRAKQINPSINAIVHESFDLALEQAKKVDNEPELLQRSPVAGLPFLIKDLTEVKGLPTTFGSTLYENYVSPQHSNIVRRYIDAGLPILGKTNTPEFGLTLTTEARANGPCRNPWNLNYSTGGSSGGAAAAVAAGIVPVAHASDGGGSIRIPASCCGLFGLKPSRGLTVAGDTLNESWGGMSVGHVLSRSVRDSAAFLDVIKLDQAHLYPLPTSPDSFYAAIQETGTSIRKLRIAVQFDHPTGEAVDQDCVLALQKAVKLCESLGHQVEEVAHPIDHSVAGRAMSRMINTYTYQTVGKRANQLNLQLEDCPIEASTLAMATRGQTASAIAYVDARNCLIEAEQQLQNFYQQYDVIIQHVLNKVPAKLGWLDMNSKDLKEYGGRFTAYSGITALANGTGQPSMSVPMHVTESNLPVGALFTAAWGDDATLLQLAVQLENAAPWQQLADGI
;
A
#
# COMPACT_ATOMS: atom_id res chain seq x y z
N MET A 1 9.01 9.44 30.67
CA MET A 1 9.24 9.67 29.21
C MET A 1 9.56 8.35 28.56
N LEU A 2 8.79 7.93 27.56
CA LEU A 2 8.97 6.67 26.83
C LEU A 2 10.30 6.69 26.07
N LYS A 3 11.13 5.63 26.23
CA LYS A 3 12.39 5.50 25.50
C LYS A 3 12.15 4.84 24.14
N TYR A 4 12.94 5.22 23.13
CA TYR A 4 12.83 4.60 21.80
C TYR A 4 13.03 3.07 21.83
N SER A 5 13.93 2.56 22.68
CA SER A 5 14.16 1.12 22.87
C SER A 5 12.91 0.34 23.31
N ASP A 6 11.95 0.99 23.96
CA ASP A 6 10.69 0.40 24.38
C ASP A 6 9.61 0.66 23.33
N TYR A 7 9.57 1.89 22.77
CA TYR A 7 8.68 2.24 21.65
C TYR A 7 8.86 1.32 20.43
N SER A 8 10.10 1.03 20.03
CA SER A 8 10.41 0.24 18.83
C SER A 8 9.92 -1.20 18.88
N LYS A 9 9.70 -1.75 20.09
CA LYS A 9 9.19 -3.12 20.31
C LYS A 9 7.67 -3.22 20.17
N LEU A 10 6.97 -2.09 20.23
CA LEU A 10 5.50 -2.05 20.19
C LEU A 10 5.03 -2.03 18.74
N ASP A 11 4.13 -2.92 18.36
CA ASP A 11 3.28 -2.69 17.20
C ASP A 11 2.16 -1.69 17.57
N GLY A 12 1.31 -1.34 16.61
CA GLY A 12 0.27 -0.33 16.84
C GLY A 12 -0.70 -0.72 17.95
N ILE A 13 -1.21 -1.94 17.93
CA ILE A 13 -2.17 -2.42 18.94
C ILE A 13 -1.53 -2.44 20.34
N ALA A 14 -0.31 -2.94 20.48
CA ALA A 14 0.39 -2.93 21.77
C ALA A 14 0.62 -1.49 22.28
N ALA A 15 0.95 -0.56 21.39
CA ALA A 15 1.12 0.85 21.75
C ALA A 15 -0.21 1.49 22.19
N ALA A 16 -1.31 1.26 21.47
CA ALA A 16 -2.63 1.76 21.87
C ALA A 16 -3.11 1.14 23.20
N GLU A 17 -2.80 -0.14 23.45
CA GLU A 17 -3.08 -0.78 24.74
C GLU A 17 -2.28 -0.15 25.87
N GLY A 18 -1.00 0.17 25.67
CA GLY A 18 -0.18 0.86 26.66
C GLY A 18 -0.76 2.23 27.05
N ILE A 19 -1.30 2.99 26.08
CA ILE A 19 -2.02 4.26 26.35
C ILE A 19 -3.26 3.97 27.21
N ARG A 20 -4.10 2.99 26.85
CA ARG A 20 -5.32 2.63 27.62
C ARG A 20 -5.00 2.20 29.04
N LYS A 21 -3.89 1.47 29.24
CA LYS A 21 -3.40 1.03 30.55
C LYS A 21 -2.69 2.15 31.33
N LYS A 22 -2.52 3.33 30.72
CA LYS A 22 -1.80 4.49 31.28
C LYS A 22 -0.33 4.19 31.61
N GLU A 23 0.31 3.32 30.84
CA GLU A 23 1.74 3.04 30.91
C GLU A 23 2.55 4.23 30.35
N PHE A 24 1.97 4.89 29.35
CA PHE A 24 2.42 6.16 28.75
C PHE A 24 1.22 6.87 28.10
N THR A 25 1.41 8.13 27.71
CA THR A 25 0.38 8.93 27.04
C THR A 25 0.57 8.91 25.52
N SER A 26 -0.50 9.28 24.77
CA SER A 26 -0.40 9.53 23.34
C SER A 26 0.61 10.62 22.99
N ALA A 27 0.67 11.67 23.83
CA ALA A 27 1.65 12.74 23.67
C ALA A 27 3.09 12.23 23.84
N GLU A 28 3.38 11.35 24.81
CA GLU A 28 4.71 10.74 24.98
C GLU A 28 5.07 9.83 23.80
N LEU A 29 4.11 9.03 23.33
CA LEU A 29 4.30 8.15 22.18
C LEU A 29 4.59 8.97 20.90
N THR A 30 3.80 10.02 20.67
CA THR A 30 3.97 10.95 19.55
C THR A 30 5.29 11.70 19.59
N ALA A 31 5.73 12.16 20.78
CA ALA A 31 7.03 12.80 20.94
C ALA A 31 8.19 11.85 20.59
N CYS A 32 8.10 10.58 21.02
CA CYS A 32 9.10 9.56 20.67
C CYS A 32 9.16 9.29 19.15
N ALA A 33 8.01 9.24 18.48
CA ALA A 33 7.93 9.10 17.01
C ALA A 33 8.55 10.33 16.29
N ILE A 34 8.30 11.54 16.77
CA ILE A 34 8.89 12.78 16.24
C ILE A 34 10.40 12.80 16.40
N ASP A 35 10.92 12.42 17.58
CA ASP A 35 12.36 12.36 17.82
C ASP A 35 13.03 11.35 16.88
N ARG A 36 12.42 10.18 16.68
CA ARG A 36 12.90 9.20 15.72
C ARG A 36 12.83 9.72 14.28
N ALA A 37 11.75 10.40 13.91
CA ALA A 37 11.62 11.03 12.59
C ALA A 37 12.74 12.04 12.35
N LYS A 38 13.00 12.95 13.27
CA LYS A 38 14.08 13.95 13.17
C LYS A 38 15.46 13.31 13.04
N GLN A 39 15.68 12.17 13.70
CA GLN A 39 16.95 11.44 13.64
C GLN A 39 17.18 10.76 12.30
N ILE A 40 16.15 10.09 11.73
CA ILE A 40 16.31 9.14 10.64
C ILE A 40 15.84 9.70 9.29
N ASN A 41 14.83 10.55 9.28
CA ASN A 41 14.25 11.04 8.02
C ASN A 41 15.25 11.73 7.09
N PRO A 42 16.28 12.47 7.59
CA PRO A 42 17.31 13.02 6.71
C PRO A 42 18.07 11.97 5.88
N SER A 43 18.15 10.73 6.35
CA SER A 43 18.83 9.64 5.65
C SER A 43 17.93 8.88 4.69
N ILE A 44 16.62 8.75 4.99
CA ILE A 44 15.68 7.90 4.23
C ILE A 44 14.68 8.70 3.39
N ASN A 45 14.46 9.98 3.68
CA ASN A 45 13.51 10.86 2.99
C ASN A 45 12.10 10.26 2.89
N ALA A 46 11.60 9.71 4.00
CA ALA A 46 10.29 9.09 4.11
C ALA A 46 9.16 10.11 4.29
N ILE A 47 9.40 11.20 5.04
CA ILE A 47 8.45 12.27 5.34
C ILE A 47 8.85 13.51 4.55
N VAL A 48 7.93 14.03 3.73
CA VAL A 48 8.17 15.18 2.85
C VAL A 48 7.51 16.48 3.35
N HIS A 49 6.46 16.36 4.17
CA HIS A 49 5.83 17.50 4.84
C HIS A 49 5.54 17.13 6.28
N GLU A 50 6.10 17.89 7.20
CA GLU A 50 5.99 17.68 8.64
C GLU A 50 4.81 18.48 9.22
N SER A 51 4.11 17.92 10.22
CA SER A 51 3.08 18.58 11.02
C SER A 51 3.22 18.23 12.51
N PHE A 52 4.44 18.20 13.00
CA PHE A 52 4.81 17.68 14.33
C PHE A 52 4.13 18.42 15.49
N ASP A 53 4.06 19.76 15.43
CA ASP A 53 3.41 20.53 16.49
C ASP A 53 1.91 20.25 16.54
N LEU A 54 1.25 20.19 15.37
CA LEU A 54 -0.16 19.84 15.27
C LEU A 54 -0.41 18.41 15.79
N ALA A 55 0.48 17.46 15.47
CA ALA A 55 0.36 16.09 15.95
C ALA A 55 0.45 15.99 17.47
N LEU A 56 1.36 16.77 18.11
CA LEU A 56 1.46 16.84 19.56
C LEU A 56 0.20 17.45 20.20
N GLU A 57 -0.39 18.48 19.59
CA GLU A 57 -1.66 19.05 20.04
C GLU A 57 -2.81 18.02 19.93
N GLN A 58 -2.88 17.29 18.80
CA GLN A 58 -3.87 16.22 18.60
C GLN A 58 -3.68 15.11 19.64
N ALA A 59 -2.45 14.65 19.89
CA ALA A 59 -2.14 13.62 20.88
C ALA A 59 -2.59 14.03 22.31
N LYS A 60 -2.31 15.28 22.72
CA LYS A 60 -2.76 15.83 24.01
C LYS A 60 -4.29 15.88 24.12
N LYS A 61 -5.02 16.15 23.01
CA LYS A 61 -6.49 16.08 23.00
C LYS A 61 -6.96 14.66 23.22
N VAL A 62 -6.40 13.68 22.52
CA VAL A 62 -6.74 12.26 22.66
C VAL A 62 -6.49 11.76 24.08
N ASP A 63 -5.41 12.19 24.75
CA ASP A 63 -5.12 11.84 26.16
C ASP A 63 -6.23 12.31 27.13
N ASN A 64 -6.99 13.34 26.76
CA ASN A 64 -8.10 13.88 27.54
C ASN A 64 -9.49 13.35 27.09
N GLU A 65 -9.55 12.37 26.17
CA GLU A 65 -10.77 11.78 25.64
C GLU A 65 -10.86 10.27 25.98
N PRO A 66 -11.14 9.89 27.23
CA PRO A 66 -11.15 8.49 27.67
C PRO A 66 -12.15 7.62 26.93
N GLU A 67 -13.28 8.18 26.48
CA GLU A 67 -14.29 7.46 25.69
C GLU A 67 -13.74 7.08 24.30
N LEU A 68 -12.96 7.98 23.68
CA LEU A 68 -12.32 7.71 22.41
C LEU A 68 -11.26 6.61 22.54
N LEU A 69 -10.44 6.67 23.60
CA LEU A 69 -9.43 5.63 23.89
C LEU A 69 -10.05 4.25 24.13
N GLN A 70 -11.26 4.18 24.68
CA GLN A 70 -11.98 2.92 24.87
C GLN A 70 -12.65 2.42 23.60
N ARG A 71 -13.22 3.31 22.80
CA ARG A 71 -13.99 2.98 21.59
C ARG A 71 -13.10 2.58 20.43
N SER A 72 -11.95 3.25 20.24
CA SER A 72 -11.06 3.02 19.10
C SER A 72 -9.85 2.18 19.51
N PRO A 73 -9.64 1.02 18.90
CA PRO A 73 -8.48 0.15 19.20
C PRO A 73 -7.14 0.78 18.82
N VAL A 74 -7.14 1.82 18.00
CA VAL A 74 -5.94 2.48 17.45
C VAL A 74 -5.76 3.92 17.93
N ALA A 75 -6.62 4.40 18.84
CA ALA A 75 -6.57 5.79 19.30
C ALA A 75 -5.22 6.13 19.97
N GLY A 76 -4.73 7.31 19.65
CA GLY A 76 -3.49 7.87 20.21
C GLY A 76 -2.21 7.45 19.48
N LEU A 77 -2.28 6.61 18.45
CA LEU A 77 -1.11 6.20 17.68
C LEU A 77 -0.62 7.32 16.77
N PRO A 78 0.68 7.67 16.77
CA PRO A 78 1.27 8.58 15.80
C PRO A 78 1.12 7.99 14.39
N PHE A 79 0.69 8.82 13.44
CA PHE A 79 0.29 8.35 12.12
C PHE A 79 0.80 9.25 11.00
N LEU A 80 1.02 8.70 9.82
CA LEU A 80 1.48 9.40 8.64
C LEU A 80 0.53 9.15 7.46
N ILE A 81 0.33 10.15 6.62
CA ILE A 81 -0.56 10.09 5.44
C ILE A 81 0.26 10.20 4.16
N LYS A 82 0.03 9.28 3.21
CA LYS A 82 0.67 9.34 1.89
C LYS A 82 0.37 10.64 1.15
N ASP A 83 1.35 11.22 0.48
CA ASP A 83 1.21 12.51 -0.19
C ASP A 83 0.41 12.49 -1.51
N LEU A 84 -0.42 11.49 -1.70
CA LEU A 84 -1.51 11.42 -2.69
C LEU A 84 -2.89 11.69 -2.08
N THR A 85 -2.98 11.89 -0.76
CA THR A 85 -4.25 11.93 -0.01
C THR A 85 -4.34 13.22 0.77
N GLU A 86 -5.43 13.96 0.59
CA GLU A 86 -5.59 15.31 1.11
C GLU A 86 -5.80 15.32 2.63
N VAL A 87 -4.99 16.14 3.32
CA VAL A 87 -5.16 16.54 4.72
C VAL A 87 -5.37 18.03 4.76
N LYS A 88 -6.53 18.49 5.21
CA LYS A 88 -6.88 19.92 5.26
C LYS A 88 -5.78 20.73 5.95
N GLY A 89 -5.33 21.79 5.28
CA GLY A 89 -4.32 22.71 5.78
C GLY A 89 -2.87 22.24 5.61
N LEU A 90 -2.63 21.00 5.14
CA LEU A 90 -1.29 20.52 4.81
C LEU A 90 -1.05 20.56 3.30
N PRO A 91 0.22 20.72 2.87
CA PRO A 91 0.58 20.51 1.47
C PRO A 91 0.20 19.11 1.00
N THR A 92 -0.23 18.99 -0.24
CA THR A 92 -0.42 17.71 -0.94
C THR A 92 0.11 17.85 -2.34
N THR A 93 1.35 17.43 -2.54
CA THR A 93 2.08 17.68 -3.79
C THR A 93 1.87 16.61 -4.85
N PHE A 94 1.28 15.46 -4.49
CA PHE A 94 1.16 14.29 -5.36
C PHE A 94 2.52 13.84 -5.92
N GLY A 95 3.62 14.16 -5.24
CA GLY A 95 4.98 13.91 -5.72
C GLY A 95 5.37 14.73 -6.97
N SER A 96 4.63 15.79 -7.31
CA SER A 96 4.75 16.56 -8.55
C SER A 96 5.02 18.04 -8.29
N THR A 97 5.95 18.63 -9.05
CA THR A 97 6.17 20.07 -9.05
C THR A 97 4.97 20.87 -9.59
N LEU A 98 4.06 20.23 -10.33
CA LEU A 98 2.80 20.83 -10.76
C LEU A 98 1.89 21.23 -9.57
N TYR A 99 2.08 20.60 -8.41
CA TYR A 99 1.32 20.82 -7.18
C TYR A 99 2.18 21.37 -6.03
N GLU A 100 3.39 21.87 -6.31
CA GLU A 100 4.35 22.34 -5.30
C GLU A 100 3.74 23.26 -4.23
N ASN A 101 2.87 24.20 -4.63
CA ASN A 101 2.23 25.17 -3.74
C ASN A 101 0.77 24.83 -3.41
N TYR A 102 0.34 23.59 -3.63
CA TYR A 102 -1.03 23.19 -3.34
C TYR A 102 -1.21 22.79 -1.89
N VAL A 103 -2.04 23.54 -1.17
CA VAL A 103 -2.49 23.22 0.20
C VAL A 103 -3.91 22.70 0.14
N SER A 104 -4.17 21.54 0.73
CA SER A 104 -5.47 20.88 0.68
C SER A 104 -6.54 21.70 1.41
N PRO A 105 -7.67 22.05 0.76
CA PRO A 105 -8.76 22.81 1.38
C PRO A 105 -9.64 21.95 2.31
N GLN A 106 -9.56 20.63 2.20
CA GLN A 106 -10.41 19.67 2.90
C GLN A 106 -9.66 18.38 3.23
N HIS A 107 -10.23 17.56 4.10
CA HIS A 107 -9.77 16.18 4.30
C HIS A 107 -10.42 15.25 3.29
N SER A 108 -9.66 14.29 2.77
CA SER A 108 -10.23 13.12 2.09
C SER A 108 -11.10 12.30 3.05
N ASN A 109 -12.01 11.49 2.51
CA ASN A 109 -12.91 10.67 3.32
C ASN A 109 -12.16 9.70 4.23
N ILE A 110 -11.12 9.05 3.74
CA ILE A 110 -10.30 8.13 4.53
C ILE A 110 -9.56 8.84 5.67
N VAL A 111 -9.09 10.07 5.45
CA VAL A 111 -8.41 10.89 6.48
C VAL A 111 -9.38 11.27 7.60
N ARG A 112 -10.64 11.57 7.27
CA ARG A 112 -11.67 11.82 8.29
C ARG A 112 -11.85 10.62 9.21
N ARG A 113 -11.93 9.39 8.65
CA ARG A 113 -12.01 8.15 9.45
C ARG A 113 -10.81 8.00 10.40
N TYR A 114 -9.59 8.32 9.95
CA TYR A 114 -8.41 8.26 10.80
C TYR A 114 -8.42 9.32 11.91
N ILE A 115 -8.84 10.54 11.61
CA ILE A 115 -8.98 11.60 12.61
C ILE A 115 -10.05 11.22 13.64
N ASP A 116 -11.21 10.73 13.20
CA ASP A 116 -12.31 10.30 14.07
C ASP A 116 -11.93 9.08 14.94
N ALA A 117 -10.97 8.28 14.49
CA ALA A 117 -10.37 7.19 15.26
C ALA A 117 -9.31 7.66 16.28
N GLY A 118 -8.96 8.94 16.29
CA GLY A 118 -8.04 9.53 17.27
C GLY A 118 -6.56 9.37 16.91
N LEU A 119 -6.20 9.42 15.63
CA LEU A 119 -4.81 9.31 15.18
C LEU A 119 -4.15 10.69 15.02
N PRO A 120 -3.09 11.03 15.80
CA PRO A 120 -2.27 12.22 15.58
C PRO A 120 -1.49 12.13 14.27
N ILE A 121 -1.68 13.10 13.37
CA ILE A 121 -1.08 13.09 12.03
C ILE A 121 0.25 13.85 12.05
N LEU A 122 1.37 13.11 11.94
CA LEU A 122 2.73 13.65 11.97
C LEU A 122 3.13 14.36 10.67
N GLY A 123 2.46 14.08 9.56
CA GLY A 123 2.81 14.65 8.27
C GLY A 123 2.46 13.78 7.09
N LYS A 124 3.11 14.08 5.94
CA LYS A 124 2.87 13.42 4.64
C LYS A 124 4.10 12.61 4.23
N THR A 125 3.87 11.40 3.72
CA THR A 125 4.95 10.50 3.28
C THR A 125 5.23 10.60 1.80
N ASN A 126 6.49 10.38 1.43
CA ASN A 126 7.00 10.45 0.07
C ASN A 126 6.31 9.44 -0.86
N THR A 127 6.12 9.85 -2.11
CA THR A 127 5.49 9.08 -3.18
C THR A 127 6.08 9.51 -4.52
N PRO A 128 6.15 8.65 -5.54
CA PRO A 128 6.49 9.09 -6.90
C PRO A 128 5.37 9.94 -7.48
N GLU A 129 5.65 10.65 -8.55
CA GLU A 129 4.71 11.56 -9.20
C GLU A 129 3.40 10.86 -9.53
N PHE A 130 2.29 11.38 -8.98
CA PHE A 130 0.91 10.82 -9.07
C PHE A 130 0.78 9.32 -8.74
N GLY A 131 1.78 8.73 -8.11
CA GLY A 131 1.80 7.31 -7.80
C GLY A 131 1.98 6.38 -9.00
N LEU A 132 2.54 6.87 -10.10
CA LEU A 132 2.52 6.20 -11.41
C LEU A 132 3.67 5.23 -11.66
N THR A 133 4.54 4.96 -10.68
CA THR A 133 5.64 3.99 -10.85
C THR A 133 5.83 3.10 -9.62
N LEU A 134 6.73 2.11 -9.76
CA LEU A 134 6.97 1.03 -8.81
C LEU A 134 8.11 1.34 -7.81
N THR A 135 8.73 2.53 -7.92
CA THR A 135 9.73 3.07 -7.01
C THR A 135 9.28 4.42 -6.48
N THR A 136 9.95 4.96 -5.45
CA THR A 136 9.60 6.26 -4.86
C THR A 136 10.78 7.22 -4.98
N GLU A 137 10.87 7.88 -6.14
CA GLU A 137 12.01 8.70 -6.55
C GLU A 137 11.55 9.94 -7.31
N ALA A 138 10.46 10.59 -6.84
CA ALA A 138 9.91 11.78 -7.50
C ALA A 138 10.93 12.92 -7.61
N ARG A 139 11.00 13.57 -8.76
CA ARG A 139 11.83 14.76 -8.95
C ARG A 139 11.50 15.87 -7.94
N ALA A 140 10.23 16.01 -7.59
CA ALA A 140 9.77 17.06 -6.67
C ALA A 140 10.34 16.90 -5.25
N ASN A 141 10.41 15.65 -4.74
CA ASN A 141 10.74 15.36 -3.35
C ASN A 141 12.09 14.63 -3.18
N GLY A 142 12.68 14.16 -4.27
CA GLY A 142 13.86 13.30 -4.24
C GLY A 142 13.57 11.84 -3.84
N PRO A 143 14.59 10.95 -3.91
CA PRO A 143 14.43 9.53 -3.67
C PRO A 143 14.14 9.21 -2.20
N CYS A 144 13.18 8.32 -1.97
CA CYS A 144 12.98 7.65 -0.69
C CYS A 144 13.86 6.41 -0.64
N ARG A 145 14.70 6.31 0.40
CA ARG A 145 15.71 5.26 0.53
C ARG A 145 15.23 4.12 1.40
N ASN A 146 15.54 2.90 1.00
CA ASN A 146 15.14 1.72 1.73
C ASN A 146 15.93 1.60 3.05
N PRO A 147 15.25 1.51 4.22
CA PRO A 147 15.92 1.39 5.51
C PRO A 147 16.79 0.14 5.67
N TRP A 148 16.51 -0.92 4.92
CA TRP A 148 17.33 -2.13 4.90
C TRP A 148 18.67 -1.92 4.18
N ASN A 149 18.67 -1.10 3.12
CA ASN A 149 19.87 -0.74 2.38
C ASN A 149 19.63 0.58 1.61
N LEU A 150 20.27 1.66 2.04
CA LEU A 150 20.04 3.03 1.56
C LEU A 150 20.36 3.26 0.07
N ASN A 151 20.97 2.30 -0.61
CA ASN A 151 21.25 2.38 -2.06
C ASN A 151 20.09 1.84 -2.92
N TYR A 152 19.04 1.33 -2.28
CA TYR A 152 17.92 0.69 -2.96
C TYR A 152 16.62 1.42 -2.72
N SER A 153 15.66 1.20 -3.61
CA SER A 153 14.32 1.74 -3.56
C SER A 153 13.48 1.07 -2.47
N THR A 154 12.59 1.83 -1.87
CA THR A 154 11.54 1.36 -0.96
C THR A 154 10.39 0.64 -1.68
N GLY A 155 10.49 0.49 -3.02
CA GLY A 155 9.30 0.21 -3.81
C GLY A 155 8.38 1.43 -3.91
N GLY A 156 7.25 1.29 -4.59
CA GLY A 156 6.29 2.36 -4.84
C GLY A 156 4.87 1.85 -5.08
N SER A 157 3.93 2.76 -4.98
CA SER A 157 4.09 4.20 -4.79
C SER A 157 3.99 4.66 -3.33
N SER A 158 3.72 3.79 -2.33
CA SER A 158 3.68 4.16 -0.92
C SER A 158 5.04 3.94 -0.22
N GLY A 159 6.16 4.27 -0.91
CA GLY A 159 7.49 3.98 -0.40
C GLY A 159 7.88 4.77 0.83
N GLY A 160 7.45 6.04 0.95
CA GLY A 160 7.67 6.83 2.16
C GLY A 160 6.97 6.25 3.39
N ALA A 161 5.73 5.75 3.22
CA ALA A 161 5.00 5.06 4.30
C ALA A 161 5.74 3.78 4.72
N ALA A 162 6.18 2.96 3.75
CA ALA A 162 6.93 1.74 4.03
C ALA A 162 8.27 2.04 4.74
N ALA A 163 9.02 3.04 4.27
CA ALA A 163 10.27 3.45 4.91
C ALA A 163 10.05 3.92 6.35
N ALA A 164 9.02 4.73 6.60
CA ALA A 164 8.71 5.24 7.94
C ALA A 164 8.37 4.11 8.92
N VAL A 165 7.60 3.10 8.48
CA VAL A 165 7.23 1.94 9.30
C VAL A 165 8.43 1.02 9.52
N ALA A 166 9.17 0.66 8.48
CA ALA A 166 10.35 -0.21 8.58
C ALA A 166 11.49 0.41 9.40
N ALA A 167 11.62 1.75 9.39
CA ALA A 167 12.60 2.49 10.20
C ALA A 167 12.14 2.73 11.65
N GLY A 168 10.94 2.29 12.03
CA GLY A 168 10.39 2.47 13.36
C GLY A 168 10.05 3.92 13.71
N ILE A 169 9.73 4.77 12.73
CA ILE A 169 9.21 6.13 13.00
C ILE A 169 7.77 6.01 13.52
N VAL A 170 6.93 5.26 12.86
CA VAL A 170 5.56 4.96 13.29
C VAL A 170 5.29 3.46 13.18
N PRO A 171 4.39 2.89 13.98
CA PRO A 171 4.07 1.47 13.88
C PRO A 171 3.27 1.14 12.62
N VAL A 172 2.46 2.08 12.16
CA VAL A 172 1.54 1.95 11.01
C VAL A 172 1.48 3.26 10.25
N ALA A 173 1.37 3.22 8.92
CA ALA A 173 1.21 4.41 8.09
C ALA A 173 0.18 4.19 6.97
N HIS A 174 -0.57 5.23 6.60
CA HIS A 174 -1.51 5.20 5.48
C HIS A 174 -0.80 4.97 4.15
N ALA A 175 -1.40 4.13 3.34
CA ALA A 175 -0.96 3.80 1.99
C ALA A 175 -2.17 3.65 1.04
N SER A 176 -1.94 3.73 -0.25
CA SER A 176 -2.95 3.45 -1.29
C SER A 176 -2.38 2.52 -2.34
N ASP A 177 -3.25 1.74 -2.99
CA ASP A 177 -2.86 0.71 -3.95
C ASP A 177 -3.78 0.76 -5.18
N GLY A 178 -3.24 1.21 -6.31
CA GLY A 178 -3.93 1.25 -7.60
C GLY A 178 -3.35 0.26 -8.63
N GLY A 179 -2.20 -0.37 -8.31
CA GLY A 179 -1.53 -1.35 -9.16
C GLY A 179 -0.50 -2.20 -8.41
N GLY A 180 -0.51 -2.13 -7.06
CA GLY A 180 0.44 -2.79 -6.17
C GLY A 180 1.06 -1.86 -5.13
N SER A 181 0.61 -0.62 -5.05
CA SER A 181 1.30 0.43 -4.30
C SER A 181 1.19 0.35 -2.76
N ILE A 182 0.53 -0.63 -2.18
CA ILE A 182 0.69 -1.11 -0.80
C ILE A 182 1.62 -2.31 -0.79
N ARG A 183 1.33 -3.30 -1.62
CA ARG A 183 1.96 -4.62 -1.61
C ARG A 183 3.42 -4.59 -2.07
N ILE A 184 3.75 -3.79 -3.08
CA ILE A 184 5.11 -3.60 -3.58
C ILE A 184 6.03 -3.00 -2.50
N PRO A 185 5.73 -1.83 -1.91
CA PRO A 185 6.58 -1.30 -0.86
C PRO A 185 6.57 -2.16 0.42
N ALA A 186 5.48 -2.89 0.72
CA ALA A 186 5.49 -3.89 1.78
C ALA A 186 6.55 -4.97 1.53
N SER A 187 6.59 -5.55 0.32
CA SER A 187 7.60 -6.52 -0.08
C SER A 187 9.02 -5.95 0.01
N CYS A 188 9.25 -4.75 -0.54
CA CYS A 188 10.58 -4.13 -0.58
C CYS A 188 11.12 -3.74 0.81
N CYS A 189 10.24 -3.49 1.78
CA CYS A 189 10.61 -3.02 3.11
C CYS A 189 10.35 -4.05 4.23
N GLY A 190 10.00 -5.30 3.91
CA GLY A 190 9.80 -6.37 4.88
C GLY A 190 8.58 -6.18 5.78
N LEU A 191 7.50 -5.63 5.25
CA LEU A 191 6.27 -5.30 5.95
C LEU A 191 5.09 -6.16 5.48
N PHE A 192 4.04 -6.21 6.30
CA PHE A 192 2.74 -6.68 5.89
C PHE A 192 1.98 -5.58 5.14
N GLY A 193 1.38 -5.92 4.00
CA GLY A 193 0.59 -4.97 3.21
C GLY A 193 -0.61 -5.64 2.57
N LEU A 194 -1.82 -5.28 2.99
CA LEU A 194 -3.09 -5.75 2.44
C LEU A 194 -3.70 -4.69 1.52
N LYS A 195 -4.04 -5.07 0.31
CA LYS A 195 -5.00 -4.38 -0.56
C LYS A 195 -6.38 -4.97 -0.32
N PRO A 196 -7.32 -4.25 0.31
CA PRO A 196 -8.68 -4.76 0.53
C PRO A 196 -9.46 -4.99 -0.77
N SER A 197 -10.55 -5.71 -0.68
CA SER A 197 -11.53 -5.84 -1.74
C SER A 197 -12.06 -4.48 -2.20
N ARG A 198 -12.28 -4.33 -3.52
CA ARG A 198 -12.98 -3.14 -4.05
C ARG A 198 -14.35 -3.01 -3.39
N GLY A 199 -14.68 -1.82 -2.93
CA GLY A 199 -15.96 -1.52 -2.28
C GLY A 199 -16.00 -1.79 -0.78
N LEU A 200 -14.96 -2.41 -0.18
CA LEU A 200 -14.91 -2.66 1.26
C LEU A 200 -14.55 -1.41 2.08
N THR A 201 -13.68 -0.57 1.57
CA THR A 201 -13.16 0.60 2.30
C THR A 201 -13.57 1.93 1.67
N VAL A 202 -13.57 3.00 2.47
CA VAL A 202 -13.74 4.35 1.94
C VAL A 202 -12.61 4.67 0.95
N ALA A 203 -12.94 5.33 -0.16
CA ALA A 203 -11.92 5.77 -1.09
C ALA A 203 -11.05 6.89 -0.51
N GLY A 204 -9.83 6.99 -1.01
CA GLY A 204 -8.86 7.99 -0.57
C GLY A 204 -9.20 9.42 -0.98
N ASP A 205 -10.07 9.61 -1.96
CA ASP A 205 -10.48 10.93 -2.43
C ASP A 205 -11.88 11.33 -1.94
N THR A 206 -12.34 12.50 -2.35
CA THR A 206 -13.63 13.05 -1.95
C THR A 206 -14.82 12.47 -2.71
N LEU A 207 -14.57 11.77 -3.83
CA LEU A 207 -15.61 11.21 -4.70
C LEU A 207 -15.92 9.74 -4.40
N ASN A 208 -15.19 9.11 -3.46
CA ASN A 208 -15.29 7.69 -3.15
C ASN A 208 -14.97 6.74 -4.32
N GLU A 209 -14.35 7.23 -5.36
CA GLU A 209 -13.80 6.46 -6.46
C GLU A 209 -12.50 7.07 -6.94
N SER A 210 -11.48 6.24 -7.18
CA SER A 210 -10.22 6.64 -7.79
C SER A 210 -9.80 5.61 -8.82
N TRP A 211 -9.34 6.07 -9.97
CA TRP A 211 -8.93 5.23 -11.12
C TRP A 211 -10.00 4.22 -11.56
N GLY A 212 -11.29 4.62 -11.58
CA GLY A 212 -12.38 3.72 -11.98
C GLY A 212 -12.55 2.53 -11.03
N GLY A 213 -12.30 2.73 -9.74
CA GLY A 213 -12.39 1.71 -8.69
C GLY A 213 -11.19 0.77 -8.59
N MET A 214 -10.10 1.04 -9.33
CA MET A 214 -8.87 0.25 -9.20
C MET A 214 -8.05 0.63 -7.97
N SER A 215 -8.14 1.88 -7.50
CA SER A 215 -7.38 2.35 -6.33
C SER A 215 -8.18 2.20 -5.04
N VAL A 216 -7.53 1.62 -4.03
CA VAL A 216 -8.05 1.48 -2.67
C VAL A 216 -7.05 2.03 -1.66
N GLY A 217 -7.57 2.52 -0.51
CA GLY A 217 -6.75 2.97 0.60
C GLY A 217 -6.71 1.94 1.72
N HIS A 218 -5.54 1.82 2.36
CA HIS A 218 -5.36 1.05 3.60
C HIS A 218 -4.08 1.50 4.30
N VAL A 219 -3.37 0.59 4.95
CA VAL A 219 -2.13 0.87 5.67
C VAL A 219 -1.01 -0.11 5.31
N LEU A 220 0.22 0.28 5.65
CA LEU A 220 1.39 -0.57 5.82
C LEU A 220 1.63 -0.77 7.31
N SER A 221 1.87 -1.99 7.74
CA SER A 221 2.04 -2.35 9.15
C SER A 221 3.15 -3.38 9.35
N ARG A 222 3.65 -3.47 10.59
CA ARG A 222 4.62 -4.49 10.97
C ARG A 222 3.94 -5.81 11.32
N SER A 223 2.70 -5.77 11.83
CA SER A 223 1.92 -6.94 12.23
C SER A 223 0.61 -7.05 11.47
N VAL A 224 0.10 -8.27 11.35
CA VAL A 224 -1.21 -8.56 10.73
C VAL A 224 -2.34 -7.95 11.55
N ARG A 225 -2.24 -8.00 12.89
CA ARG A 225 -3.30 -7.48 13.77
C ARG A 225 -3.47 -5.96 13.67
N ASP A 226 -2.40 -5.23 13.42
CA ASP A 226 -2.49 -3.79 13.15
C ASP A 226 -3.27 -3.53 11.87
N SER A 227 -2.96 -4.25 10.79
CA SER A 227 -3.68 -4.14 9.52
C SER A 227 -5.18 -4.44 9.70
N ALA A 228 -5.54 -5.49 10.42
CA ALA A 228 -6.93 -5.86 10.67
C ALA A 228 -7.68 -4.77 11.46
N ALA A 229 -7.06 -4.21 12.51
CA ALA A 229 -7.67 -3.14 13.30
C ALA A 229 -7.85 -1.84 12.49
N PHE A 230 -6.89 -1.50 11.63
CA PHE A 230 -7.02 -0.35 10.73
C PHE A 230 -8.04 -0.59 9.61
N LEU A 231 -8.26 -1.83 9.18
CA LEU A 231 -9.32 -2.16 8.24
C LEU A 231 -10.70 -1.88 8.86
N ASP A 232 -10.89 -2.23 10.14
CA ASP A 232 -12.13 -1.91 10.87
C ASP A 232 -12.39 -0.41 10.97
N VAL A 233 -11.37 0.43 11.06
CA VAL A 233 -11.51 1.90 11.08
C VAL A 233 -12.06 2.45 9.76
N ILE A 234 -11.68 1.87 8.64
CA ILE A 234 -11.95 2.44 7.30
C ILE A 234 -12.97 1.64 6.49
N LYS A 235 -13.41 0.48 6.96
CA LYS A 235 -14.43 -0.30 6.25
C LYS A 235 -15.75 0.47 6.14
N LEU A 236 -16.48 0.22 5.08
CA LEU A 236 -17.82 0.74 4.87
C LEU A 236 -18.85 -0.14 5.58
N ASP A 237 -19.86 0.49 6.18
CA ASP A 237 -21.00 -0.18 6.79
C ASP A 237 -22.18 -0.32 5.80
N GLN A 238 -22.12 0.40 4.68
CA GLN A 238 -23.16 0.42 3.65
C GLN A 238 -22.52 0.49 2.27
N ALA A 239 -23.15 -0.17 1.30
CA ALA A 239 -22.75 -0.07 -0.10
C ALA A 239 -22.81 1.38 -0.59
N HIS A 240 -21.83 1.78 -1.38
CA HIS A 240 -21.76 3.11 -1.99
C HIS A 240 -21.78 2.99 -3.52
N LEU A 241 -20.65 3.14 -4.22
CA LEU A 241 -20.56 2.98 -5.67
C LEU A 241 -20.46 1.52 -6.11
N TYR A 242 -19.93 0.66 -5.25
CA TYR A 242 -19.76 -0.77 -5.50
C TYR A 242 -20.60 -1.57 -4.49
N PRO A 243 -20.97 -2.81 -4.81
CA PRO A 243 -21.53 -3.73 -3.83
C PRO A 243 -20.61 -3.82 -2.61
N LEU A 244 -21.18 -3.93 -1.43
CA LEU A 244 -20.41 -4.16 -0.21
C LEU A 244 -20.03 -5.64 -0.15
N PRO A 245 -18.73 -5.98 -0.07
CA PRO A 245 -18.29 -7.35 0.14
C PRO A 245 -18.79 -7.89 1.48
N THR A 246 -19.02 -9.19 1.55
CA THR A 246 -19.28 -9.86 2.83
C THR A 246 -18.07 -9.67 3.76
N SER A 247 -18.30 -9.20 4.96
CA SER A 247 -17.24 -8.96 5.93
C SER A 247 -17.71 -9.27 7.34
N PRO A 248 -16.82 -9.66 8.27
CA PRO A 248 -17.15 -9.79 9.68
C PRO A 248 -17.46 -8.42 10.29
N ASP A 249 -18.14 -8.41 11.43
CA ASP A 249 -18.38 -7.18 12.20
C ASP A 249 -17.07 -6.48 12.57
N SER A 250 -16.04 -7.26 12.91
CA SER A 250 -14.69 -6.78 13.11
C SER A 250 -13.68 -7.79 12.56
N PHE A 251 -12.80 -7.34 11.66
CA PHE A 251 -11.66 -8.13 11.16
C PHE A 251 -10.66 -8.41 12.28
N TYR A 252 -10.42 -7.42 13.16
CA TYR A 252 -9.54 -7.58 14.29
C TYR A 252 -10.05 -8.67 15.26
N ALA A 253 -11.34 -8.67 15.61
CA ALA A 253 -11.93 -9.71 16.45
C ALA A 253 -11.90 -11.08 15.74
N ALA A 254 -12.22 -11.15 14.46
CA ALA A 254 -12.24 -12.39 13.68
C ALA A 254 -10.88 -13.10 13.66
N ILE A 255 -9.76 -12.37 13.59
CA ILE A 255 -8.42 -12.98 13.64
C ILE A 255 -8.01 -13.39 15.05
N GLN A 256 -8.56 -12.79 16.10
CA GLN A 256 -8.31 -13.19 17.49
C GLN A 256 -9.09 -14.47 17.85
N GLU A 257 -10.34 -14.59 17.42
CA GLU A 257 -11.22 -15.73 17.68
C GLU A 257 -10.73 -17.01 16.99
N THR A 258 -10.27 -16.91 15.74
CA THR A 258 -9.79 -18.06 14.97
C THR A 258 -8.45 -18.59 15.48
N GLY A 259 -7.65 -17.74 16.15
CA GLY A 259 -6.32 -18.09 16.59
C GLY A 259 -5.47 -18.64 15.43
N THR A 260 -4.91 -19.85 15.59
CA THR A 260 -4.15 -20.54 14.54
C THR A 260 -4.96 -21.54 13.73
N SER A 261 -6.25 -21.74 14.03
CA SER A 261 -7.08 -22.76 13.40
C SER A 261 -8.06 -22.15 12.40
N ILE A 262 -7.71 -22.24 11.11
CA ILE A 262 -8.65 -22.02 10.00
C ILE A 262 -8.92 -23.34 9.28
N ARG A 263 -9.97 -23.37 8.46
CA ARG A 263 -10.20 -24.50 7.55
C ARG A 263 -8.99 -24.72 6.64
N LYS A 264 -8.76 -25.95 6.23
CA LYS A 264 -7.70 -26.24 5.26
C LYS A 264 -8.05 -25.63 3.92
N LEU A 265 -7.13 -24.80 3.40
CA LEU A 265 -7.31 -24.07 2.15
C LEU A 265 -6.76 -24.88 0.97
N ARG A 266 -7.38 -24.72 -0.17
CA ARG A 266 -6.88 -25.16 -1.47
C ARG A 266 -6.17 -23.96 -2.09
N ILE A 267 -4.86 -24.04 -2.21
CA ILE A 267 -4.01 -22.90 -2.61
C ILE A 267 -3.40 -23.23 -3.96
N ALA A 268 -3.63 -22.36 -4.94
CA ALA A 268 -2.93 -22.38 -6.21
C ALA A 268 -1.59 -21.64 -6.08
N VAL A 269 -0.53 -22.09 -6.77
CA VAL A 269 0.73 -21.35 -6.88
C VAL A 269 1.14 -21.21 -8.35
N GLN A 270 1.76 -20.07 -8.66
CA GLN A 270 2.27 -19.76 -10.00
C GLN A 270 3.69 -19.20 -9.85
N PHE A 271 4.69 -19.98 -10.29
CA PHE A 271 6.10 -19.63 -10.23
C PHE A 271 6.56 -18.77 -11.41
N ASP A 272 5.97 -18.98 -12.58
CA ASP A 272 6.31 -18.24 -13.80
C ASP A 272 5.51 -16.93 -13.90
N HIS A 273 6.13 -15.91 -14.49
CA HIS A 273 5.38 -14.71 -14.85
C HIS A 273 4.50 -14.97 -16.10
N PRO A 274 3.22 -14.57 -16.08
CA PRO A 274 2.25 -14.94 -17.14
C PRO A 274 2.57 -14.37 -18.53
N THR A 275 3.44 -13.36 -18.62
CA THR A 275 3.90 -12.79 -19.91
C THR A 275 5.30 -13.25 -20.29
N GLY A 276 5.89 -14.21 -19.58
CA GLY A 276 7.22 -14.76 -19.85
C GLY A 276 8.39 -13.88 -19.39
N GLU A 277 8.14 -12.84 -18.56
CA GLU A 277 9.22 -12.05 -17.96
C GLU A 277 10.05 -12.91 -17.00
N ALA A 278 11.37 -12.66 -16.99
CA ALA A 278 12.28 -13.38 -16.12
C ALA A 278 12.07 -12.97 -14.64
N VAL A 279 12.04 -13.96 -13.76
CA VAL A 279 11.89 -13.78 -12.31
C VAL A 279 13.21 -14.06 -11.62
N ASP A 280 13.67 -13.15 -10.75
CA ASP A 280 14.89 -13.30 -9.98
C ASP A 280 14.80 -14.49 -9.00
N GLN A 281 15.91 -15.20 -8.80
CA GLN A 281 15.96 -16.40 -7.95
C GLN A 281 15.49 -16.12 -6.51
N ASP A 282 15.78 -14.96 -5.93
CA ASP A 282 15.31 -14.58 -4.59
C ASP A 282 13.78 -14.44 -4.53
N CYS A 283 13.13 -14.00 -5.61
CA CYS A 283 11.67 -13.96 -5.72
C CYS A 283 11.09 -15.37 -5.79
N VAL A 284 11.70 -16.27 -6.56
CA VAL A 284 11.32 -17.70 -6.60
C VAL A 284 11.50 -18.34 -5.23
N LEU A 285 12.60 -18.08 -4.53
CA LEU A 285 12.84 -18.58 -3.17
C LEU A 285 11.79 -18.09 -2.17
N ALA A 286 11.34 -16.84 -2.27
CA ALA A 286 10.26 -16.32 -1.44
C ALA A 286 8.95 -17.12 -1.65
N LEU A 287 8.58 -17.41 -2.90
CA LEU A 287 7.42 -18.26 -3.20
C LEU A 287 7.58 -19.69 -2.67
N GLN A 288 8.74 -20.30 -2.89
CA GLN A 288 9.01 -21.67 -2.38
C GLN A 288 8.90 -21.75 -0.85
N LYS A 289 9.36 -20.70 -0.14
CA LYS A 289 9.19 -20.60 1.32
C LYS A 289 7.71 -20.46 1.70
N ALA A 290 6.94 -19.63 0.98
CA ALA A 290 5.51 -19.47 1.20
C ALA A 290 4.75 -20.79 1.00
N VAL A 291 5.04 -21.51 -0.09
CA VAL A 291 4.45 -22.83 -0.37
C VAL A 291 4.74 -23.81 0.75
N LYS A 292 6.02 -24.00 1.11
CA LYS A 292 6.42 -24.93 2.19
C LYS A 292 5.77 -24.58 3.52
N LEU A 293 5.64 -23.29 3.84
CA LEU A 293 5.01 -22.84 5.07
C LEU A 293 3.51 -23.16 5.06
N CYS A 294 2.79 -22.90 3.96
CA CYS A 294 1.39 -23.28 3.81
C CYS A 294 1.16 -24.79 3.90
N GLU A 295 2.00 -25.60 3.27
CA GLU A 295 1.94 -27.07 3.37
C GLU A 295 2.19 -27.56 4.79
N SER A 296 3.17 -26.99 5.50
CA SER A 296 3.47 -27.33 6.90
C SER A 296 2.31 -27.02 7.86
N LEU A 297 1.50 -26.01 7.51
CA LEU A 297 0.26 -25.65 8.21
C LEU A 297 -0.93 -26.55 7.81
N GLY A 298 -0.72 -27.45 6.84
CA GLY A 298 -1.68 -28.45 6.39
C GLY A 298 -2.63 -27.96 5.33
N HIS A 299 -2.34 -26.86 4.64
CA HIS A 299 -3.04 -26.45 3.42
C HIS A 299 -2.64 -27.33 2.24
N GLN A 300 -3.51 -27.43 1.23
CA GLN A 300 -3.21 -28.13 -0.02
C GLN A 300 -2.70 -27.12 -1.02
N VAL A 301 -1.48 -27.30 -1.55
CA VAL A 301 -0.86 -26.39 -2.53
C VAL A 301 -0.66 -27.13 -3.85
N GLU A 302 -1.07 -26.52 -4.94
CA GLU A 302 -0.98 -27.06 -6.31
C GLU A 302 -0.46 -25.99 -7.26
N GLU A 303 0.51 -26.35 -8.10
CA GLU A 303 0.97 -25.47 -9.18
C GLU A 303 -0.02 -25.48 -10.34
N VAL A 304 -0.46 -24.30 -10.78
CA VAL A 304 -1.48 -24.16 -11.82
C VAL A 304 -1.12 -23.10 -12.85
N ALA A 305 -1.65 -23.24 -14.06
CA ALA A 305 -1.54 -22.21 -15.09
C ALA A 305 -2.38 -20.96 -14.72
N HIS A 306 -2.00 -19.81 -15.29
CA HIS A 306 -2.76 -18.57 -15.12
C HIS A 306 -4.17 -18.71 -15.73
N PRO A 307 -5.24 -18.34 -15.00
CA PRO A 307 -6.61 -18.49 -15.46
C PRO A 307 -7.03 -17.45 -16.49
N ILE A 308 -6.26 -16.38 -16.70
CA ILE A 308 -6.59 -15.26 -17.60
C ILE A 308 -5.38 -14.81 -18.42
N ASP A 309 -5.62 -14.06 -19.50
CA ASP A 309 -4.59 -13.37 -20.27
C ASP A 309 -4.21 -12.04 -19.59
N HIS A 310 -3.10 -12.03 -18.84
CA HIS A 310 -2.59 -10.86 -18.14
C HIS A 310 -2.18 -9.72 -19.08
N SER A 311 -1.79 -10.01 -20.31
CA SER A 311 -1.37 -8.97 -21.25
C SER A 311 -2.58 -8.14 -21.74
N VAL A 312 -3.73 -8.78 -21.88
CA VAL A 312 -4.99 -8.12 -22.25
C VAL A 312 -5.49 -7.25 -21.09
N ALA A 313 -5.55 -7.80 -19.88
CA ALA A 313 -5.93 -7.06 -18.68
C ALA A 313 -4.98 -5.87 -18.40
N GLY A 314 -3.66 -6.05 -18.55
CA GLY A 314 -2.66 -4.99 -18.38
C GLY A 314 -2.83 -3.84 -19.37
N ARG A 315 -3.14 -4.11 -20.63
CA ARG A 315 -3.44 -3.06 -21.62
C ARG A 315 -4.73 -2.29 -21.27
N ALA A 316 -5.75 -2.98 -20.79
CA ALA A 316 -7.00 -2.36 -20.36
C ALA A 316 -6.75 -1.40 -19.15
N MET A 317 -6.04 -1.88 -18.13
CA MET A 317 -5.67 -1.06 -16.97
C MET A 317 -4.82 0.16 -17.38
N SER A 318 -3.80 -0.05 -18.21
CA SER A 318 -2.95 1.05 -18.70
C SER A 318 -3.76 2.15 -19.39
N ARG A 319 -4.76 1.79 -20.21
CA ARG A 319 -5.66 2.74 -20.88
C ARG A 319 -6.45 3.56 -19.86
N MET A 320 -7.02 2.90 -18.86
CA MET A 320 -7.76 3.58 -17.80
C MET A 320 -6.85 4.52 -17.01
N ILE A 321 -5.69 4.05 -16.57
CA ILE A 321 -4.71 4.86 -15.81
C ILE A 321 -4.27 6.08 -16.62
N ASN A 322 -3.95 5.93 -17.92
CA ASN A 322 -3.60 7.06 -18.78
C ASN A 322 -4.73 8.11 -18.84
N THR A 323 -5.99 7.67 -18.93
CA THR A 323 -7.16 8.56 -18.96
C THR A 323 -7.29 9.35 -17.65
N TYR A 324 -7.14 8.70 -16.49
CA TYR A 324 -7.16 9.36 -15.19
C TYR A 324 -5.94 10.27 -14.97
N THR A 325 -4.77 9.90 -15.50
CA THR A 325 -3.58 10.75 -15.46
C THR A 325 -3.84 12.04 -16.21
N TYR A 326 -4.39 11.98 -17.44
CA TYR A 326 -4.76 13.19 -18.18
C TYR A 326 -5.82 14.01 -17.45
N GLN A 327 -6.86 13.39 -16.90
CA GLN A 327 -7.88 14.10 -16.13
C GLN A 327 -7.25 14.90 -14.96
N THR A 328 -6.35 14.28 -14.19
CA THR A 328 -5.71 14.90 -13.02
C THR A 328 -4.77 16.03 -13.43
N VAL A 329 -3.86 15.75 -14.37
CA VAL A 329 -2.89 16.74 -14.87
C VAL A 329 -3.61 17.86 -15.60
N GLY A 330 -4.54 17.56 -16.52
CA GLY A 330 -5.28 18.54 -17.31
C GLY A 330 -6.15 19.47 -16.45
N LYS A 331 -6.81 18.91 -15.41
CA LYS A 331 -7.56 19.75 -14.46
C LYS A 331 -6.65 20.77 -13.77
N ARG A 332 -5.46 20.36 -13.34
CA ARG A 332 -4.50 21.26 -12.68
C ARG A 332 -3.87 22.24 -13.66
N ALA A 333 -3.52 21.79 -14.86
CA ALA A 333 -3.01 22.64 -15.94
C ALA A 333 -3.98 23.78 -16.26
N ASN A 334 -5.26 23.46 -16.42
CA ASN A 334 -6.31 24.47 -16.65
C ASN A 334 -6.42 25.49 -15.50
N GLN A 335 -6.30 25.06 -14.24
CA GLN A 335 -6.30 25.96 -13.08
C GLN A 335 -5.10 26.94 -13.10
N LEU A 336 -3.99 26.51 -13.68
CA LEU A 336 -2.75 27.29 -13.77
C LEU A 336 -2.59 28.00 -15.12
N ASN A 337 -3.56 27.86 -16.05
CA ASN A 337 -3.50 28.35 -17.41
C ASN A 337 -2.29 27.84 -18.20
N LEU A 338 -1.92 26.58 -18.03
CA LEU A 338 -0.83 25.90 -18.73
C LEU A 338 -1.39 24.98 -19.82
N GLN A 339 -0.63 24.81 -20.91
CA GLN A 339 -0.83 23.70 -21.84
C GLN A 339 -0.22 22.44 -21.23
N LEU A 340 -0.65 21.25 -21.69
CA LEU A 340 -0.17 19.97 -21.15
C LEU A 340 1.36 19.84 -21.30
N GLU A 341 1.91 20.27 -22.45
CA GLU A 341 3.32 20.20 -22.80
C GLU A 341 4.20 21.11 -21.91
N ASP A 342 3.61 22.19 -21.36
CA ASP A 342 4.29 23.17 -20.51
C ASP A 342 4.20 22.80 -19.01
N CYS A 343 3.46 21.74 -18.67
CA CYS A 343 3.34 21.31 -17.28
C CYS A 343 4.68 20.84 -16.73
N PRO A 344 5.09 21.28 -15.52
CA PRO A 344 6.34 20.83 -14.89
C PRO A 344 6.18 19.42 -14.28
N ILE A 345 5.90 18.43 -15.13
CA ILE A 345 5.73 17.03 -14.78
C ILE A 345 6.85 16.16 -15.35
N GLU A 346 6.95 14.93 -14.87
CA GLU A 346 7.98 13.98 -15.30
C GLU A 346 7.68 13.41 -16.71
N ALA A 347 8.72 13.02 -17.45
CA ALA A 347 8.59 12.60 -18.85
C ALA A 347 7.61 11.44 -19.07
N SER A 348 7.63 10.44 -18.18
CA SER A 348 6.69 9.32 -18.26
C SER A 348 5.26 9.75 -17.95
N THR A 349 5.05 10.67 -17.01
CA THR A 349 3.74 11.25 -16.68
C THR A 349 3.16 12.01 -17.87
N LEU A 350 3.99 12.84 -18.53
CA LEU A 350 3.58 13.55 -19.74
C LEU A 350 3.15 12.59 -20.86
N ALA A 351 3.93 11.53 -21.07
CA ALA A 351 3.59 10.52 -22.07
C ALA A 351 2.27 9.79 -21.76
N MET A 352 2.03 9.47 -20.48
CA MET A 352 0.77 8.86 -20.04
C MET A 352 -0.41 9.83 -20.20
N ALA A 353 -0.27 11.08 -19.80
CA ALA A 353 -1.29 12.11 -19.95
C ALA A 353 -1.62 12.36 -21.42
N THR A 354 -0.63 12.45 -22.32
CA THR A 354 -0.83 12.61 -23.77
C THR A 354 -1.61 11.43 -24.36
N ARG A 355 -1.32 10.18 -23.96
CA ARG A 355 -2.11 9.02 -24.37
C ARG A 355 -3.55 9.07 -23.84
N GLY A 356 -3.71 9.53 -22.60
CA GLY A 356 -5.02 9.72 -21.99
C GLY A 356 -5.86 10.80 -22.69
N GLN A 357 -5.25 11.90 -23.15
CA GLN A 357 -5.89 12.98 -23.88
C GLN A 357 -6.54 12.50 -25.18
N THR A 358 -5.91 11.54 -25.85
CA THR A 358 -6.39 10.99 -27.14
C THR A 358 -7.28 9.75 -26.98
N ALA A 359 -7.50 9.28 -25.77
CA ALA A 359 -8.34 8.11 -25.50
C ALA A 359 -9.82 8.40 -25.78
N SER A 360 -10.46 7.58 -26.63
CA SER A 360 -11.90 7.73 -26.87
C SER A 360 -12.73 7.15 -25.72
N ALA A 361 -13.96 7.63 -25.55
CA ALA A 361 -14.91 7.05 -24.60
C ALA A 361 -15.18 5.56 -24.87
N ILE A 362 -15.27 5.16 -26.14
CA ILE A 362 -15.46 3.75 -26.54
C ILE A 362 -14.28 2.92 -26.05
N ALA A 363 -13.06 3.36 -26.30
CA ALA A 363 -11.85 2.65 -25.87
C ALA A 363 -11.75 2.52 -24.33
N TYR A 364 -12.26 3.50 -23.58
CA TYR A 364 -12.35 3.40 -22.11
C TYR A 364 -13.40 2.38 -21.68
N VAL A 365 -14.59 2.37 -22.33
CA VAL A 365 -15.64 1.37 -22.05
C VAL A 365 -15.17 -0.03 -22.35
N ASP A 366 -14.49 -0.25 -23.49
CA ASP A 366 -13.92 -1.56 -23.86
C ASP A 366 -12.89 -2.04 -22.83
N ALA A 367 -12.02 -1.14 -22.34
CA ALA A 367 -11.05 -1.46 -21.30
C ALA A 367 -11.75 -1.90 -20.01
N ARG A 368 -12.80 -1.21 -19.61
CA ARG A 368 -13.59 -1.53 -18.44
C ARG A 368 -14.30 -2.89 -18.57
N ASN A 369 -14.92 -3.18 -19.73
CA ASN A 369 -15.56 -4.45 -20.03
C ASN A 369 -14.55 -5.62 -19.97
N CYS A 370 -13.34 -5.43 -20.52
CA CYS A 370 -12.27 -6.41 -20.45
C CYS A 370 -11.91 -6.78 -19.00
N LEU A 371 -11.88 -5.82 -18.08
CA LEU A 371 -11.61 -6.10 -16.67
C LEU A 371 -12.78 -6.82 -15.97
N ILE A 372 -14.02 -6.55 -16.37
CA ILE A 372 -15.20 -7.26 -15.87
C ILE A 372 -15.16 -8.74 -16.35
N GLU A 373 -14.80 -8.98 -17.61
CA GLU A 373 -14.63 -10.34 -18.13
C GLU A 373 -13.52 -11.10 -17.39
N ALA A 374 -12.39 -10.45 -17.13
CA ALA A 374 -11.30 -11.03 -16.33
C ALA A 374 -11.74 -11.36 -14.90
N GLU A 375 -12.53 -10.48 -14.26
CA GLU A 375 -13.12 -10.72 -12.95
C GLU A 375 -14.02 -11.96 -12.95
N GLN A 376 -14.89 -12.12 -13.95
CA GLN A 376 -15.78 -13.29 -14.09
C GLN A 376 -14.98 -14.59 -14.27
N GLN A 377 -13.89 -14.57 -15.05
CA GLN A 377 -13.01 -15.73 -15.22
C GLN A 377 -12.34 -16.10 -13.88
N LEU A 378 -11.89 -15.11 -13.10
CA LEU A 378 -11.31 -15.35 -11.78
C LEU A 378 -12.34 -15.86 -10.77
N GLN A 379 -13.59 -15.41 -10.81
CA GLN A 379 -14.65 -15.97 -9.96
C GLN A 379 -14.84 -17.48 -10.20
N ASN A 380 -14.77 -17.95 -11.46
CA ASN A 380 -14.81 -19.36 -11.77
C ASN A 380 -13.58 -20.12 -11.23
N PHE A 381 -12.41 -19.53 -11.33
CA PHE A 381 -11.17 -20.07 -10.77
C PHE A 381 -11.26 -20.25 -9.24
N TYR A 382 -11.78 -19.25 -8.54
CA TYR A 382 -11.94 -19.29 -7.08
C TYR A 382 -13.04 -20.24 -6.56
N GLN A 383 -13.81 -20.90 -7.43
CA GLN A 383 -14.65 -22.04 -7.03
C GLN A 383 -13.81 -23.29 -6.72
N GLN A 384 -12.63 -23.40 -7.32
CA GLN A 384 -11.72 -24.53 -7.13
C GLN A 384 -10.62 -24.25 -6.09
N TYR A 385 -10.14 -23.00 -6.01
CA TYR A 385 -9.08 -22.57 -5.11
C TYR A 385 -9.55 -21.44 -4.20
N ASP A 386 -9.03 -21.40 -2.98
CA ASP A 386 -9.38 -20.39 -2.00
C ASP A 386 -8.40 -19.19 -2.08
N VAL A 387 -7.13 -19.45 -2.39
CA VAL A 387 -6.05 -18.48 -2.49
C VAL A 387 -5.12 -18.82 -3.64
N ILE A 388 -4.52 -17.81 -4.25
CA ILE A 388 -3.42 -17.98 -5.19
C ILE A 388 -2.16 -17.29 -4.65
N ILE A 389 -0.99 -17.97 -4.74
CA ILE A 389 0.32 -17.46 -4.37
C ILE A 389 1.10 -17.10 -5.63
N GLN A 390 1.68 -15.89 -5.67
CA GLN A 390 2.38 -15.34 -6.83
C GLN A 390 3.52 -14.41 -6.41
N HIS A 391 4.28 -13.88 -7.37
CA HIS A 391 5.29 -12.86 -7.13
C HIS A 391 4.66 -11.48 -6.88
N VAL A 392 5.20 -10.75 -5.91
CA VAL A 392 4.89 -9.31 -5.75
C VAL A 392 5.57 -8.51 -6.86
N LEU A 393 6.85 -8.76 -7.07
CA LEU A 393 7.72 -8.20 -8.11
C LEU A 393 8.51 -9.33 -8.76
N ASN A 394 8.98 -9.13 -9.99
CA ASN A 394 9.87 -10.09 -10.67
C ASN A 394 11.32 -10.00 -10.21
N LYS A 395 11.69 -8.91 -9.53
CA LYS A 395 13.05 -8.63 -9.09
C LYS A 395 13.07 -8.21 -7.62
N VAL A 396 14.22 -8.38 -6.99
CA VAL A 396 14.53 -7.77 -5.70
C VAL A 396 14.40 -6.23 -5.77
N PRO A 397 14.32 -5.50 -4.65
CA PRO A 397 14.25 -4.05 -4.66
C PRO A 397 15.28 -3.42 -5.59
N ALA A 398 14.84 -2.54 -6.49
CA ALA A 398 15.70 -1.91 -7.49
C ALA A 398 16.71 -0.95 -6.86
N LYS A 399 17.90 -0.82 -7.44
CA LYS A 399 18.82 0.28 -7.08
C LYS A 399 18.18 1.62 -7.41
N LEU A 400 18.45 2.63 -6.58
CA LEU A 400 18.00 4.00 -6.85
C LEU A 400 18.48 4.47 -8.23
N GLY A 401 17.59 5.17 -8.94
CA GLY A 401 17.80 5.66 -10.30
C GLY A 401 17.65 4.61 -11.41
N TRP A 402 17.39 3.34 -11.07
CA TRP A 402 17.22 2.31 -12.10
C TRP A 402 15.90 2.44 -12.87
N LEU A 403 14.83 2.91 -12.22
CA LEU A 403 13.51 3.14 -12.83
C LEU A 403 13.16 4.63 -12.74
N ASP A 404 13.78 5.43 -13.62
CA ASP A 404 13.66 6.90 -13.62
C ASP A 404 12.49 7.36 -14.50
N MET A 405 11.47 7.95 -13.92
CA MET A 405 10.32 8.54 -14.63
C MET A 405 10.69 9.73 -15.54
N ASN A 406 11.86 10.34 -15.33
CA ASN A 406 12.40 11.42 -16.16
C ASN A 406 13.34 10.92 -17.28
N SER A 407 13.46 9.61 -17.46
CA SER A 407 14.28 9.06 -18.55
C SER A 407 13.87 9.68 -19.89
N LYS A 408 14.86 10.10 -20.67
CA LYS A 408 14.67 10.55 -22.06
C LYS A 408 14.33 9.39 -22.99
N ASP A 409 14.73 8.17 -22.62
CA ASP A 409 14.38 6.93 -23.33
C ASP A 409 13.17 6.27 -22.63
N LEU A 410 11.98 6.69 -23.04
CA LEU A 410 10.71 6.12 -22.54
C LEU A 410 10.52 4.65 -22.95
N LYS A 411 11.21 4.17 -23.99
CA LYS A 411 11.15 2.76 -24.39
C LYS A 411 11.97 1.92 -23.41
N GLU A 412 13.14 2.36 -23.04
CA GLU A 412 13.97 1.71 -22.01
C GLU A 412 13.23 1.73 -20.66
N TYR A 413 12.69 2.88 -20.25
CA TYR A 413 11.87 2.98 -19.03
C TYR A 413 10.72 1.99 -19.02
N GLY A 414 9.94 1.90 -20.10
CA GLY A 414 8.84 0.96 -20.25
C GLY A 414 9.29 -0.50 -20.18
N GLY A 415 10.41 -0.85 -20.80
CA GLY A 415 11.01 -2.18 -20.71
C GLY A 415 11.43 -2.54 -19.29
N ARG A 416 12.11 -1.62 -18.58
CA ARG A 416 12.48 -1.81 -17.17
C ARG A 416 11.25 -1.92 -16.26
N PHE A 417 10.24 -1.07 -16.49
CA PHE A 417 8.97 -1.14 -15.74
C PHE A 417 8.31 -2.53 -15.89
N THR A 418 8.19 -3.04 -17.11
CA THR A 418 7.62 -4.37 -17.38
C THR A 418 8.45 -5.47 -16.75
N ALA A 419 9.77 -5.46 -16.92
CA ALA A 419 10.67 -6.46 -16.35
C ALA A 419 10.68 -6.47 -14.81
N TYR A 420 10.34 -5.35 -14.15
CA TYR A 420 10.26 -5.23 -12.70
C TYR A 420 8.87 -5.57 -12.15
N SER A 421 7.81 -5.28 -12.91
CA SER A 421 6.44 -5.53 -12.50
C SER A 421 6.18 -7.00 -12.25
N GLY A 422 5.60 -7.30 -11.09
CA GLY A 422 4.96 -8.59 -10.82
C GLY A 422 3.49 -8.59 -11.22
N ILE A 423 2.68 -9.34 -10.49
CA ILE A 423 1.28 -9.62 -10.84
C ILE A 423 0.28 -8.77 -10.02
N THR A 424 0.77 -7.88 -9.18
CA THR A 424 -0.04 -7.12 -8.22
C THR A 424 -1.20 -6.36 -8.84
N ALA A 425 -1.00 -5.78 -10.04
CA ALA A 425 -1.96 -4.90 -10.68
C ALA A 425 -3.29 -5.58 -11.03
N LEU A 426 -3.27 -6.88 -11.34
CA LEU A 426 -4.48 -7.62 -11.71
C LEU A 426 -5.57 -7.50 -10.65
N ALA A 427 -5.24 -7.68 -9.36
CA ALA A 427 -6.19 -7.57 -8.25
C ALA A 427 -6.80 -6.16 -8.08
N ASN A 428 -6.17 -5.11 -8.63
CA ASN A 428 -6.75 -3.77 -8.73
C ASN A 428 -7.80 -3.70 -9.85
N GLY A 429 -7.44 -4.23 -11.03
CA GLY A 429 -8.34 -4.26 -12.19
C GLY A 429 -9.61 -5.05 -11.92
N THR A 430 -9.49 -6.18 -11.24
CA THR A 430 -10.57 -7.14 -11.01
C THR A 430 -11.21 -7.07 -9.62
N GLY A 431 -10.61 -6.34 -8.67
CA GLY A 431 -11.24 -6.00 -7.38
C GLY A 431 -10.94 -6.94 -6.22
N GLN A 432 -10.25 -8.07 -6.42
CA GLN A 432 -9.95 -9.04 -5.35
C GLN A 432 -9.11 -8.45 -4.22
N PRO A 433 -9.25 -8.94 -2.97
CA PRO A 433 -8.31 -8.66 -1.90
C PRO A 433 -6.98 -9.37 -2.17
N SER A 434 -5.87 -8.72 -1.82
CA SER A 434 -4.54 -9.27 -2.08
C SER A 434 -3.54 -8.73 -1.07
N MET A 435 -2.64 -9.57 -0.57
CA MET A 435 -1.67 -9.18 0.45
C MET A 435 -0.24 -9.56 0.06
N SER A 436 0.72 -8.78 0.52
CA SER A 436 2.14 -9.11 0.53
C SER A 436 2.56 -9.50 1.94
N VAL A 437 3.15 -10.68 2.07
CA VAL A 437 3.68 -11.22 3.33
C VAL A 437 5.20 -11.37 3.19
N PRO A 438 6.01 -10.87 4.15
CA PRO A 438 7.46 -11.04 4.13
C PRO A 438 7.85 -12.53 4.20
N MET A 439 8.68 -13.01 3.25
CA MET A 439 9.05 -14.43 3.16
C MET A 439 10.55 -14.67 3.07
N HIS A 440 11.30 -13.70 2.59
CA HIS A 440 12.72 -13.88 2.36
C HIS A 440 13.50 -12.59 2.55
N VAL A 441 14.75 -12.70 2.97
CA VAL A 441 15.75 -11.64 2.95
C VAL A 441 16.93 -12.15 2.14
N THR A 442 17.38 -11.37 1.19
CA THR A 442 18.51 -11.70 0.30
C THR A 442 19.85 -11.60 1.03
N GLU A 443 20.92 -12.11 0.44
CA GLU A 443 22.29 -11.91 0.94
C GLU A 443 22.70 -10.43 1.02
N SER A 444 22.08 -9.58 0.19
CA SER A 444 22.27 -8.12 0.21
C SER A 444 21.42 -7.38 1.25
N ASN A 445 20.80 -8.12 2.18
CA ASN A 445 19.91 -7.61 3.21
C ASN A 445 18.67 -6.88 2.65
N LEU A 446 18.08 -7.39 1.58
CA LEU A 446 16.88 -6.84 0.97
C LEU A 446 15.69 -7.78 1.19
N PRO A 447 14.57 -7.31 1.73
CA PRO A 447 13.37 -8.12 1.90
C PRO A 447 12.68 -8.45 0.57
N VAL A 448 12.06 -9.63 0.52
CA VAL A 448 11.22 -10.08 -0.59
C VAL A 448 9.97 -10.74 -0.02
N GLY A 449 8.79 -10.24 -0.42
CA GLY A 449 7.49 -10.79 -0.04
C GLY A 449 6.93 -11.76 -1.07
N ALA A 450 5.97 -12.59 -0.62
CA ALA A 450 5.09 -13.36 -1.49
C ALA A 450 3.69 -12.71 -1.55
N LEU A 451 3.06 -12.78 -2.69
CA LEU A 451 1.72 -12.26 -2.95
C LEU A 451 0.67 -13.34 -2.75
N PHE A 452 -0.34 -13.06 -1.95
CA PHE A 452 -1.49 -13.92 -1.74
C PHE A 452 -2.75 -13.17 -2.18
N THR A 453 -3.58 -13.79 -3.01
CA THR A 453 -4.82 -13.18 -3.52
C THR A 453 -5.96 -14.16 -3.34
N ALA A 454 -7.12 -13.70 -2.85
CA ALA A 454 -8.32 -14.50 -2.65
C ALA A 454 -9.49 -13.98 -3.51
N ALA A 455 -10.62 -14.66 -3.48
CA ALA A 455 -11.83 -14.21 -4.15
C ALA A 455 -12.27 -12.84 -3.65
N TRP A 456 -12.99 -12.10 -4.49
CA TRP A 456 -13.58 -10.82 -4.07
C TRP A 456 -14.49 -11.02 -2.86
N GLY A 457 -14.25 -10.24 -1.80
CA GLY A 457 -14.95 -10.33 -0.52
C GLY A 457 -14.31 -11.28 0.51
N ASP A 458 -13.26 -12.02 0.15
CA ASP A 458 -12.59 -12.99 1.05
C ASP A 458 -11.41 -12.37 1.82
N ASP A 459 -11.51 -11.09 2.19
CA ASP A 459 -10.50 -10.39 3.00
C ASP A 459 -10.22 -11.09 4.33
N ALA A 460 -11.26 -11.63 4.97
CA ALA A 460 -11.13 -12.36 6.22
C ALA A 460 -10.27 -13.64 6.08
N THR A 461 -10.44 -14.39 5.00
CA THR A 461 -9.62 -15.59 4.71
C THR A 461 -8.14 -15.22 4.59
N LEU A 462 -7.81 -14.13 3.90
CA LEU A 462 -6.43 -13.66 3.78
C LEU A 462 -5.84 -13.24 5.12
N LEU A 463 -6.57 -12.47 5.93
CA LEU A 463 -6.09 -12.04 7.25
C LEU A 463 -5.90 -13.22 8.21
N GLN A 464 -6.81 -14.20 8.21
CA GLN A 464 -6.68 -15.42 9.00
C GLN A 464 -5.47 -16.25 8.56
N LEU A 465 -5.25 -16.42 7.24
CA LEU A 465 -4.04 -17.06 6.72
C LEU A 465 -2.79 -16.29 7.12
N ALA A 466 -2.80 -14.96 7.01
CA ALA A 466 -1.66 -14.12 7.37
C ALA A 466 -1.26 -14.29 8.85
N VAL A 467 -2.22 -14.37 9.78
CA VAL A 467 -1.94 -14.63 11.21
C VAL A 467 -1.30 -16.00 11.41
N GLN A 468 -1.73 -17.03 10.66
CA GLN A 468 -1.08 -18.36 10.75
C GLN A 468 0.37 -18.30 10.26
N LEU A 469 0.61 -17.59 9.14
CA LEU A 469 1.96 -17.42 8.59
C LEU A 469 2.84 -16.62 9.56
N GLU A 470 2.32 -15.50 10.12
CA GLU A 470 3.03 -14.68 11.11
C GLU A 470 3.43 -15.46 12.35
N ASN A 471 2.51 -16.28 12.90
CA ASN A 471 2.76 -17.09 14.09
C ASN A 471 3.74 -18.23 13.82
N ALA A 472 3.67 -18.88 12.67
CA ALA A 472 4.52 -20.02 12.32
C ALA A 472 5.93 -19.61 11.89
N ALA A 473 6.08 -18.46 11.27
CA ALA A 473 7.34 -17.90 10.79
C ALA A 473 7.36 -16.37 10.98
N PRO A 474 7.53 -15.88 12.22
CA PRO A 474 7.59 -14.44 12.48
C PRO A 474 8.69 -13.76 11.65
N TRP A 475 8.34 -12.67 10.99
CA TRP A 475 9.31 -11.87 10.24
C TRP A 475 9.94 -10.76 11.10
N GLN A 476 11.10 -10.30 10.66
CA GLN A 476 11.77 -9.19 11.31
C GLN A 476 10.93 -7.91 11.19
N GLN A 477 10.70 -7.25 12.31
CA GLN A 477 9.77 -6.12 12.43
C GLN A 477 10.38 -4.76 12.03
N LEU A 478 11.68 -4.60 12.15
CA LEU A 478 12.42 -3.36 11.85
C LEU A 478 13.68 -3.67 11.04
N ALA A 479 14.06 -2.71 10.21
CA ALA A 479 15.32 -2.78 9.47
C ALA A 479 16.53 -2.60 10.41
N ASP A 480 17.56 -3.44 10.24
CA ASP A 480 18.79 -3.38 11.05
C ASP A 480 19.79 -2.30 10.57
N GLY A 481 19.52 -1.67 9.43
CA GLY A 481 20.50 -0.84 8.71
C GLY A 481 20.63 0.61 9.17
N ILE A 482 19.81 1.07 10.14
CA ILE A 482 19.74 2.50 10.49
C ILE A 482 19.45 2.75 11.97
#